data_5fd733a15f8e8f946bc427b1c7862ebb
#
_entry.id   5fd733a15f8e8f946bc427b1c7862ebb
#
_cell.length_a   1.000
_cell.length_b   1.000
_cell.length_c   1.000
_cell.angle_alpha   90.00
_cell.angle_beta   90.00
_cell.angle_gamma   90.00
#
_symmetry.space_group_name_H-M   'P 1'
#
loop_
_entity.id
_entity.type
_entity.pdbx_description
1 polymer ?
#
loop_
_entity_poly.entity_id
_entity_poly.type
_entity_poly.pdbx_seq_one_letter_code
_entity_poly.pdbx_strand_id
1 'polypeptide(L)'
;MRKFANADYIRHNPFLPTGLEPFIQLLPVLKEHGTYAENVRMFVDVDYVFMHNIWKNAEPFGANEMVAFDIIRIDENGKVAEHWDAITTLVKETASGRTQTDGATTVEDLDKTDANKALAVALIEDVLMGKNPGKITEYVSAEQYDQHNPRIKDGLSGIVEAVEYLTSQNNMFKYSKIQKVLGEGNFVLTVSEGEWSGKSQAFYDLFRMKDGKIVEHWDVIKEIRTEGLAHNNGMFGFK
;
A
#
# COMPACT_ATOMS: atom_id res chain seq x y z
N MET A 1 -18.49 -12.39 -11.65
CA MET A 1 -18.39 -11.61 -10.40
C MET A 1 -19.34 -12.13 -9.31
N ARG A 2 -20.65 -12.25 -9.54
CA ARG A 2 -21.66 -12.70 -8.53
C ARG A 2 -21.37 -14.07 -7.86
N LYS A 3 -20.51 -14.91 -8.47
CA LYS A 3 -20.03 -16.16 -7.88
C LYS A 3 -18.95 -15.93 -6.82
N PHE A 4 -18.17 -14.86 -6.95
CA PHE A 4 -16.93 -14.64 -6.18
C PHE A 4 -17.05 -13.53 -5.13
N ALA A 5 -18.07 -12.67 -5.20
CA ALA A 5 -18.24 -11.57 -4.26
C ALA A 5 -19.68 -11.51 -3.76
N ASN A 6 -19.86 -11.01 -2.52
CA ASN A 6 -21.17 -10.77 -1.94
C ASN A 6 -21.88 -9.63 -2.67
N ALA A 7 -23.20 -9.67 -2.71
CA ALA A 7 -23.99 -8.63 -3.36
C ALA A 7 -23.79 -7.25 -2.67
N ASP A 8 -23.64 -7.28 -1.35
CA ASP A 8 -23.48 -6.15 -0.44
C ASP A 8 -22.03 -5.94 0.02
N TYR A 9 -21.04 -6.45 -0.76
CA TYR A 9 -19.65 -6.27 -0.37
C TYR A 9 -19.30 -4.79 -0.16
N ILE A 10 -18.49 -4.52 0.86
CA ILE A 10 -18.13 -3.18 1.28
C ILE A 10 -16.90 -2.72 0.50
N ARG A 11 -17.01 -1.57 -0.15
CA ARG A 11 -15.89 -0.89 -0.79
C ARG A 11 -15.42 0.27 0.08
N HIS A 12 -14.11 0.40 0.22
CA HIS A 12 -13.47 1.49 0.95
C HIS A 12 -12.81 2.53 0.06
N ASN A 13 -12.77 2.31 -1.27
CA ASN A 13 -12.38 3.37 -2.20
C ASN A 13 -13.51 4.40 -2.31
N PRO A 14 -13.28 5.66 -1.90
CA PRO A 14 -14.34 6.66 -1.76
C PRO A 14 -14.92 7.17 -3.09
N PHE A 15 -14.29 6.86 -4.21
CA PHE A 15 -14.70 7.35 -5.53
C PHE A 15 -15.66 6.42 -6.27
N LEU A 16 -15.80 5.19 -5.81
CA LEU A 16 -16.66 4.19 -6.42
C LEU A 16 -17.77 3.78 -5.46
N PRO A 17 -19.02 3.66 -5.90
CA PRO A 17 -20.11 3.23 -5.04
C PRO A 17 -19.84 1.85 -4.43
N THR A 18 -20.34 1.64 -3.21
CA THR A 18 -20.26 0.36 -2.49
C THR A 18 -21.23 -0.67 -3.08
N GLY A 19 -20.98 -1.95 -2.80
CA GLY A 19 -21.76 -3.07 -3.34
C GLY A 19 -21.24 -3.60 -4.66
N LEU A 20 -21.71 -4.78 -5.05
CA LEU A 20 -21.22 -5.48 -6.22
C LEU A 20 -21.80 -4.93 -7.54
N GLU A 21 -23.04 -4.48 -7.54
CA GLU A 21 -23.72 -4.05 -8.76
C GLU A 21 -23.06 -2.85 -9.45
N PRO A 22 -22.63 -1.77 -8.73
CA PRO A 22 -21.88 -0.68 -9.35
C PRO A 22 -20.57 -1.12 -10.00
N PHE A 23 -19.88 -2.10 -9.41
CA PHE A 23 -18.68 -2.67 -10.02
C PHE A 23 -19.00 -3.44 -11.31
N ILE A 24 -20.09 -4.23 -11.31
CA ILE A 24 -20.54 -4.93 -12.53
C ILE A 24 -20.85 -3.94 -13.65
N GLN A 25 -21.48 -2.81 -13.32
CA GLN A 25 -21.79 -1.74 -14.29
C GLN A 25 -20.54 -1.06 -14.87
N LEU A 26 -19.43 -1.08 -14.16
CA LEU A 26 -18.14 -0.55 -14.63
C LEU A 26 -17.45 -1.49 -15.65
N LEU A 27 -17.70 -2.80 -15.57
CA LEU A 27 -17.01 -3.79 -16.41
C LEU A 27 -17.10 -3.55 -17.92
N PRO A 28 -18.24 -3.12 -18.52
CA PRO A 28 -18.29 -2.78 -19.94
C PRO A 28 -17.31 -1.66 -20.32
N VAL A 29 -17.20 -0.62 -19.49
CA VAL A 29 -16.27 0.51 -19.72
C VAL A 29 -14.82 0.03 -19.68
N LEU A 30 -14.45 -0.76 -18.66
CA LEU A 30 -13.11 -1.34 -18.57
C LEU A 30 -12.79 -2.23 -19.77
N LYS A 31 -13.75 -3.02 -20.21
CA LYS A 31 -13.60 -3.88 -21.39
C LYS A 31 -13.42 -3.09 -22.67
N GLU A 32 -14.17 -2.00 -22.86
CA GLU A 32 -14.04 -1.11 -24.03
C GLU A 32 -12.66 -0.49 -24.12
N HIS A 33 -12.09 -0.05 -22.99
CA HIS A 33 -10.73 0.48 -22.91
C HIS A 33 -9.65 -0.61 -22.96
N GLY A 34 -10.01 -1.89 -22.86
CA GLY A 34 -9.06 -2.97 -22.73
C GLY A 34 -8.29 -2.93 -21.41
N THR A 35 -8.92 -2.36 -20.36
CA THR A 35 -8.31 -2.24 -19.03
C THR A 35 -8.08 -3.60 -18.38
N TYR A 36 -6.90 -3.84 -17.87
CA TYR A 36 -6.55 -5.06 -17.13
C TYR A 36 -5.53 -4.78 -16.02
N ALA A 37 -5.47 -5.70 -15.07
CA ALA A 37 -4.48 -5.69 -14.00
C ALA A 37 -3.48 -6.84 -14.17
N GLU A 38 -2.21 -6.55 -13.99
CA GLU A 38 -1.13 -7.53 -13.82
C GLU A 38 -0.79 -7.60 -12.34
N ASN A 39 -0.94 -8.78 -11.73
CA ASN A 39 -0.49 -8.97 -10.35
C ASN A 39 1.03 -9.18 -10.32
N VAL A 40 1.71 -8.34 -9.56
CA VAL A 40 3.17 -8.38 -9.39
C VAL A 40 3.55 -9.28 -8.23
N ARG A 41 2.90 -9.08 -7.10
CA ARG A 41 3.07 -9.88 -5.87
C ARG A 41 1.80 -9.90 -5.05
N MET A 42 1.62 -10.96 -4.30
CA MET A 42 0.49 -11.12 -3.39
C MET A 42 0.87 -11.99 -2.22
N PHE A 43 0.17 -11.80 -1.10
CA PHE A 43 0.26 -12.68 0.05
C PHE A 43 -1.09 -12.74 0.78
N VAL A 44 -1.22 -13.72 1.68
CA VAL A 44 -2.44 -13.96 2.46
C VAL A 44 -2.14 -13.85 3.95
N ASP A 45 -3.01 -13.17 4.68
CA ASP A 45 -2.97 -13.10 6.14
C ASP A 45 -4.37 -13.37 6.71
N VAL A 46 -4.58 -14.59 7.17
CA VAL A 46 -5.86 -15.13 7.66
C VAL A 46 -6.95 -15.04 6.58
N ASP A 47 -7.85 -14.09 6.68
CA ASP A 47 -8.96 -13.85 5.74
C ASP A 47 -8.71 -12.65 4.81
N TYR A 48 -7.53 -12.01 4.90
CA TYR A 48 -7.12 -10.91 4.02
C TYR A 48 -6.18 -11.39 2.94
N VAL A 49 -6.36 -10.85 1.73
CA VAL A 49 -5.43 -11.02 0.61
C VAL A 49 -4.93 -9.64 0.19
N PHE A 50 -3.63 -9.45 0.23
CA PHE A 50 -2.96 -8.28 -0.31
C PHE A 50 -2.50 -8.56 -1.73
N MET A 51 -2.63 -7.58 -2.63
CA MET A 51 -2.15 -7.62 -4.00
C MET A 51 -1.49 -6.30 -4.38
N HIS A 52 -0.28 -6.40 -4.93
CA HIS A 52 0.40 -5.29 -5.59
C HIS A 52 0.22 -5.46 -7.11
N ASN A 53 -0.49 -4.53 -7.72
CA ASN A 53 -0.94 -4.64 -9.11
C ASN A 53 -0.42 -3.47 -9.96
N ILE A 54 -0.19 -3.75 -11.25
CA ILE A 54 -0.09 -2.75 -12.31
C ILE A 54 -1.40 -2.79 -13.10
N TRP A 55 -2.08 -1.65 -13.18
CA TRP A 55 -3.23 -1.49 -14.05
C TRP A 55 -2.79 -0.84 -15.36
N LYS A 56 -3.19 -1.42 -16.48
CA LYS A 56 -2.88 -0.95 -17.84
C LYS A 56 -4.16 -0.60 -18.60
N ASN A 57 -4.02 0.34 -19.54
CA ASN A 57 -5.16 0.95 -20.22
C ASN A 57 -6.18 1.45 -19.19
N ALA A 58 -5.67 2.09 -18.16
CA ALA A 58 -6.38 2.42 -16.92
C ALA A 58 -6.94 3.86 -16.92
N GLU A 59 -7.14 4.46 -18.09
CA GLU A 59 -7.73 5.81 -18.26
C GLU A 59 -9.04 5.99 -17.49
N PRO A 60 -9.93 4.97 -17.37
CA PRO A 60 -11.12 5.10 -16.53
C PRO A 60 -10.83 5.38 -15.05
N PHE A 61 -9.60 5.09 -14.58
CA PHE A 61 -9.13 5.38 -13.23
C PHE A 61 -8.25 6.63 -13.13
N GLY A 62 -7.94 7.29 -14.28
CA GLY A 62 -7.26 8.57 -14.32
C GLY A 62 -5.93 8.63 -15.07
N ALA A 63 -5.31 7.50 -15.41
CA ALA A 63 -4.09 7.45 -16.23
C ALA A 63 -3.97 6.11 -16.96
N ASN A 64 -3.16 6.06 -18.02
CA ASN A 64 -2.95 4.84 -18.81
C ASN A 64 -2.33 3.70 -18.01
N GLU A 65 -1.32 3.99 -17.19
CA GLU A 65 -0.69 3.01 -16.31
C GLU A 65 -0.76 3.49 -14.86
N MET A 66 -1.21 2.61 -13.97
CA MET A 66 -1.33 2.90 -12.55
C MET A 66 -0.76 1.76 -11.71
N VAL A 67 -0.23 2.10 -10.56
CA VAL A 67 0.18 1.15 -9.52
C VAL A 67 -0.89 1.14 -8.42
N ALA A 68 -1.24 -0.04 -7.93
CA ALA A 68 -2.24 -0.19 -6.89
C ALA A 68 -1.81 -1.21 -5.84
N PHE A 69 -2.15 -0.89 -4.59
CA PHE A 69 -2.19 -1.82 -3.47
C PHE A 69 -3.65 -2.10 -3.16
N ASP A 70 -4.07 -3.33 -3.46
CA ASP A 70 -5.42 -3.82 -3.24
C ASP A 70 -5.43 -4.76 -2.04
N ILE A 71 -6.41 -4.62 -1.15
CA ILE A 71 -6.66 -5.54 -0.04
C ILE A 71 -8.10 -6.03 -0.18
N ILE A 72 -8.30 -7.33 -0.16
CA ILE A 72 -9.64 -7.92 -0.08
C ILE A 72 -9.75 -8.75 1.19
N ARG A 73 -10.94 -8.76 1.78
CA ARG A 73 -11.29 -9.71 2.83
C ARG A 73 -12.27 -10.74 2.29
N ILE A 74 -11.94 -11.99 2.57
CA ILE A 74 -12.74 -13.16 2.18
C ILE A 74 -13.57 -13.60 3.38
N ASP A 75 -14.85 -13.85 3.18
CA ASP A 75 -15.74 -14.36 4.22
C ASP A 75 -15.64 -15.90 4.38
N GLU A 76 -16.36 -16.42 5.36
CA GLU A 76 -16.44 -17.86 5.66
C GLU A 76 -16.95 -18.72 4.50
N ASN A 77 -17.63 -18.12 3.52
CA ASN A 77 -18.15 -18.79 2.31
C ASN A 77 -17.19 -18.69 1.11
N GLY A 78 -15.99 -18.15 1.32
CA GLY A 78 -14.98 -17.95 0.28
C GLY A 78 -15.32 -16.83 -0.71
N LYS A 79 -16.13 -15.85 -0.31
CA LYS A 79 -16.49 -14.71 -1.15
C LYS A 79 -15.84 -13.42 -0.67
N VAL A 80 -15.54 -12.54 -1.61
CA VAL A 80 -15.09 -11.19 -1.30
C VAL A 80 -16.20 -10.44 -0.56
N ALA A 81 -15.90 -10.04 0.67
CA ALA A 81 -16.80 -9.31 1.55
C ALA A 81 -16.44 -7.83 1.66
N GLU A 82 -15.15 -7.50 1.60
CA GLU A 82 -14.68 -6.11 1.70
C GLU A 82 -13.47 -5.88 0.78
N HIS A 83 -13.27 -4.65 0.33
CA HIS A 83 -12.16 -4.24 -0.54
C HIS A 83 -11.67 -2.84 -0.17
N TRP A 84 -10.37 -2.73 0.03
CA TRP A 84 -9.61 -1.48 0.18
C TRP A 84 -8.64 -1.36 -0.96
N ASP A 85 -8.38 -0.17 -1.43
CA ASP A 85 -7.33 0.11 -2.40
C ASP A 85 -6.68 1.47 -2.21
N ALA A 86 -5.43 1.54 -2.58
CA ALA A 86 -4.73 2.77 -2.88
C ALA A 86 -4.15 2.66 -4.28
N ILE A 87 -4.54 3.57 -5.17
CA ILE A 87 -4.14 3.56 -6.57
C ILE A 87 -3.61 4.94 -6.96
N THR A 88 -2.46 4.98 -7.65
CA THR A 88 -1.83 6.20 -8.16
C THR A 88 -1.26 5.96 -9.56
N THR A 89 -0.96 7.05 -10.28
CA THR A 89 -0.28 6.96 -11.57
C THR A 89 1.09 6.30 -11.40
N LEU A 90 1.40 5.32 -12.25
CA LEU A 90 2.71 4.68 -12.28
C LEU A 90 3.78 5.67 -12.74
N VAL A 91 4.83 5.84 -11.94
CA VAL A 91 5.99 6.66 -12.26
C VAL A 91 7.06 5.77 -12.90
N LYS A 92 7.51 6.15 -14.10
CA LYS A 92 8.48 5.34 -14.87
C LYS A 92 9.93 5.55 -14.45
N GLU A 93 10.26 6.74 -13.97
CA GLU A 93 11.63 7.10 -13.54
C GLU A 93 11.58 7.48 -12.06
N THR A 94 12.09 6.61 -11.21
CA THR A 94 12.21 6.86 -9.77
C THR A 94 13.59 7.40 -9.42
N ALA A 95 13.70 8.01 -8.24
CA ALA A 95 14.96 8.57 -7.74
C ALA A 95 16.05 7.50 -7.50
N SER A 96 15.65 6.26 -7.23
CA SER A 96 16.57 5.11 -7.06
C SER A 96 17.00 4.49 -8.39
N GLY A 97 16.32 4.79 -9.49
CA GLY A 97 16.48 4.09 -10.78
C GLY A 97 15.76 2.75 -10.86
N ARG A 98 15.07 2.33 -9.78
CA ARG A 98 14.17 1.17 -9.77
C ARG A 98 12.81 1.53 -10.31
N THR A 99 11.93 0.55 -10.52
CA THR A 99 10.51 0.82 -10.77
C THR A 99 9.70 0.71 -9.48
N GLN A 100 8.48 1.23 -9.49
CA GLN A 100 7.56 1.08 -8.34
C GLN A 100 7.10 -0.38 -8.15
N THR A 101 7.47 -1.28 -9.04
CA THR A 101 6.89 -2.64 -9.09
C THR A 101 7.90 -3.77 -9.23
N ASP A 102 9.17 -3.50 -9.56
CA ASP A 102 10.22 -4.53 -9.56
C ASP A 102 10.59 -4.99 -8.14
N GLY A 103 11.63 -5.80 -8.02
CA GLY A 103 12.11 -6.36 -6.76
C GLY A 103 11.53 -7.75 -6.45
N ALA A 104 11.69 -8.20 -5.21
CA ALA A 104 11.34 -9.54 -4.80
C ALA A 104 9.82 -9.80 -4.83
N THR A 105 9.43 -11.02 -5.20
CA THR A 105 8.02 -11.44 -5.29
C THR A 105 7.71 -12.71 -4.51
N THR A 106 8.73 -13.47 -4.10
CA THR A 106 8.58 -14.76 -3.43
C THR A 106 8.42 -14.58 -1.94
N VAL A 107 7.35 -15.14 -1.37
CA VAL A 107 7.14 -15.23 0.08
C VAL A 107 8.06 -16.32 0.64
N GLU A 108 8.86 -15.97 1.63
CA GLU A 108 9.81 -16.83 2.34
C GLU A 108 9.64 -16.63 3.86
N ASP A 109 10.32 -17.43 4.68
CA ASP A 109 10.38 -17.24 6.14
C ASP A 109 8.99 -17.20 6.83
N LEU A 110 8.09 -18.12 6.47
CA LEU A 110 6.71 -18.16 6.99
C LEU A 110 6.64 -18.21 8.53
N ASP A 111 7.62 -18.83 9.16
CA ASP A 111 7.77 -18.92 10.61
C ASP A 111 8.13 -17.58 11.29
N LYS A 112 8.55 -16.57 10.52
CA LYS A 112 8.92 -15.25 11.01
C LYS A 112 7.81 -14.18 10.84
N THR A 113 6.64 -14.55 10.35
CA THR A 113 5.56 -13.61 10.04
C THR A 113 5.27 -12.64 11.19
N ASP A 114 5.04 -13.15 12.41
CA ASP A 114 4.71 -12.29 13.55
C ASP A 114 5.88 -11.40 13.98
N ALA A 115 7.10 -11.90 13.94
CA ALA A 115 8.30 -11.12 14.24
C ALA A 115 8.50 -9.99 13.20
N ASN A 116 8.26 -10.28 11.93
CA ASN A 116 8.36 -9.29 10.85
C ASN A 116 7.25 -8.23 10.93
N LYS A 117 6.01 -8.61 11.29
CA LYS A 117 4.95 -7.65 11.59
C LYS A 117 5.33 -6.73 12.75
N ALA A 118 5.87 -7.28 13.84
CA ALA A 118 6.31 -6.48 14.98
C ALA A 118 7.44 -5.51 14.60
N LEU A 119 8.39 -5.94 13.75
CA LEU A 119 9.46 -5.10 13.24
C LEU A 119 8.93 -3.92 12.43
N ALA A 120 7.98 -4.16 11.51
CA ALA A 120 7.35 -3.10 10.72
C ALA A 120 6.59 -2.10 11.60
N VAL A 121 5.80 -2.59 12.58
CA VAL A 121 5.11 -1.73 13.54
C VAL A 121 6.09 -0.86 14.31
N ALA A 122 7.19 -1.45 14.80
CA ALA A 122 8.21 -0.71 15.55
C ALA A 122 8.89 0.38 14.69
N LEU A 123 9.19 0.11 13.40
CA LEU A 123 9.67 1.13 12.48
C LEU A 123 8.67 2.29 12.34
N ILE A 124 7.40 1.98 12.10
CA ILE A 124 6.37 3.02 11.95
C ILE A 124 6.27 3.86 13.22
N GLU A 125 6.17 3.22 14.39
CA GLU A 125 5.98 3.94 15.66
C GLU A 125 7.21 4.74 16.06
N ASP A 126 8.40 4.14 16.06
CA ASP A 126 9.60 4.78 16.52
C ASP A 126 10.11 5.84 15.52
N VAL A 127 10.11 5.52 14.23
CA VAL A 127 10.74 6.38 13.22
C VAL A 127 9.71 7.29 12.54
N LEU A 128 8.66 6.73 11.94
CA LEU A 128 7.75 7.52 11.10
C LEU A 128 6.72 8.33 11.90
N MET A 129 6.31 7.84 13.08
CA MET A 129 5.53 8.61 14.05
C MET A 129 6.43 9.48 14.95
N GLY A 130 7.75 9.33 14.87
CA GLY A 130 8.72 10.19 15.52
C GLY A 130 8.93 9.95 17.03
N LYS A 131 8.55 8.76 17.56
CA LYS A 131 8.81 8.45 18.99
C LYS A 131 10.32 8.38 19.27
N ASN A 132 11.09 7.71 18.40
CA ASN A 132 12.53 7.49 18.51
C ASN A 132 13.19 7.46 17.11
N PRO A 133 13.21 8.56 16.35
CA PRO A 133 13.65 8.53 14.94
C PRO A 133 15.10 8.08 14.74
N GLY A 134 15.95 8.24 15.74
CA GLY A 134 17.34 7.78 15.71
C GLY A 134 17.52 6.25 15.67
N LYS A 135 16.47 5.48 15.91
CA LYS A 135 16.51 4.01 15.88
C LYS A 135 16.38 3.40 14.48
N ILE A 136 16.34 4.18 13.42
CA ILE A 136 16.13 3.68 12.06
C ILE A 136 17.06 2.50 11.71
N THR A 137 18.32 2.54 12.14
CA THR A 137 19.31 1.46 11.90
C THR A 137 19.04 0.19 12.71
N GLU A 138 18.17 0.25 13.73
CA GLU A 138 17.71 -0.96 14.42
C GLU A 138 16.73 -1.76 13.55
N TYR A 139 16.03 -1.12 12.63
CA TYR A 139 14.97 -1.69 11.79
C TYR A 139 15.40 -1.89 10.35
N VAL A 140 16.03 -0.89 9.73
CA VAL A 140 16.42 -0.89 8.33
C VAL A 140 17.87 -1.37 8.18
N SER A 141 18.13 -2.21 7.18
CA SER A 141 19.47 -2.69 6.87
C SER A 141 20.37 -1.56 6.37
N ALA A 142 21.60 -1.51 6.89
CA ALA A 142 22.61 -0.60 6.41
C ALA A 142 23.33 -1.10 5.14
N GLU A 143 23.25 -2.41 4.86
CA GLU A 143 23.92 -3.05 3.73
C GLU A 143 23.07 -3.04 2.47
N GLN A 144 21.74 -3.21 2.63
CA GLN A 144 20.79 -3.24 1.52
C GLN A 144 19.48 -2.57 1.98
N TYR A 145 19.04 -1.57 1.24
CA TYR A 145 17.69 -1.04 1.34
C TYR A 145 17.25 -0.54 -0.03
N ASP A 146 16.51 -1.40 -0.72
CA ASP A 146 16.00 -1.14 -2.06
C ASP A 146 14.72 -0.30 -1.95
N GLN A 147 14.70 0.87 -2.58
CA GLN A 147 13.61 1.83 -2.45
C GLN A 147 12.83 1.98 -3.75
N HIS A 148 11.52 1.78 -3.69
CA HIS A 148 10.61 1.86 -4.84
C HIS A 148 9.69 3.09 -4.80
N ASN A 149 9.77 3.92 -3.75
CA ASN A 149 9.11 5.22 -3.75
C ASN A 149 9.70 6.10 -4.86
N PRO A 150 8.86 6.77 -5.68
CA PRO A 150 9.35 7.56 -6.81
C PRO A 150 10.37 8.65 -6.46
N ARG A 151 10.39 9.13 -5.22
CA ARG A 151 11.15 10.32 -4.81
C ARG A 151 12.32 10.03 -3.89
N ILE A 152 12.51 8.78 -3.47
CA ILE A 152 13.53 8.40 -2.48
C ILE A 152 14.56 7.48 -3.15
N LYS A 153 15.84 7.73 -2.91
CA LYS A 153 16.95 6.90 -3.38
C LYS A 153 17.12 5.65 -2.50
N ASP A 154 17.88 4.69 -3.02
CA ASP A 154 18.28 3.50 -2.27
C ASP A 154 19.13 3.82 -1.04
N GLY A 155 19.10 2.91 -0.07
CA GLY A 155 19.93 2.92 1.13
C GLY A 155 19.48 3.91 2.20
N LEU A 156 20.09 3.83 3.37
CA LEU A 156 19.85 4.77 4.47
C LEU A 156 20.19 6.22 4.08
N SER A 157 21.20 6.43 3.24
CA SER A 157 21.55 7.77 2.74
C SER A 157 20.40 8.39 1.94
N GLY A 158 19.68 7.59 1.13
CA GLY A 158 18.51 8.05 0.40
C GLY A 158 17.37 8.51 1.32
N ILE A 159 17.17 7.80 2.43
CA ILE A 159 16.20 8.22 3.46
C ILE A 159 16.63 9.55 4.09
N VAL A 160 17.90 9.67 4.49
CA VAL A 160 18.44 10.89 5.10
C VAL A 160 18.28 12.08 4.16
N GLU A 161 18.68 11.95 2.89
CA GLU A 161 18.51 12.99 1.87
C GLU A 161 17.03 13.41 1.72
N ALA A 162 16.11 12.45 1.70
CA ALA A 162 14.68 12.73 1.59
C ALA A 162 14.15 13.48 2.82
N VAL A 163 14.55 13.07 4.03
CA VAL A 163 14.17 13.73 5.29
C VAL A 163 14.72 15.16 5.35
N GLU A 164 15.98 15.37 5.00
CA GLU A 164 16.60 16.70 4.95
C GLU A 164 15.89 17.61 3.95
N TYR A 165 15.61 17.10 2.75
CA TYR A 165 14.86 17.84 1.72
C TYR A 165 13.47 18.23 2.21
N LEU A 166 12.67 17.27 2.70
CA LEU A 166 11.30 17.53 3.16
C LEU A 166 11.28 18.49 4.37
N THR A 167 12.26 18.37 5.26
CA THR A 167 12.44 19.28 6.41
C THR A 167 12.74 20.70 5.92
N SER A 168 13.65 20.85 4.95
CA SER A 168 13.98 22.17 4.37
C SER A 168 12.80 22.86 3.72
N GLN A 169 11.85 22.07 3.19
CA GLN A 169 10.60 22.56 2.58
C GLN A 169 9.47 22.75 3.61
N ASN A 170 9.72 22.50 4.91
CA ASN A 170 8.68 22.44 5.95
C ASN A 170 7.49 21.56 5.57
N ASN A 171 7.76 20.43 4.93
CA ASN A 171 6.77 19.54 4.32
C ASN A 171 6.97 18.07 4.69
N MET A 172 7.35 17.80 5.94
CA MET A 172 7.47 16.44 6.44
C MET A 172 6.10 15.75 6.50
N PHE A 173 6.09 14.48 6.11
CA PHE A 173 4.94 13.60 6.38
C PHE A 173 4.89 13.29 7.90
N LYS A 174 3.67 13.08 8.39
CA LYS A 174 3.41 12.75 9.79
C LYS A 174 2.49 11.56 9.85
N TYR A 175 3.02 10.42 10.27
CA TYR A 175 2.20 9.27 10.59
C TYR A 175 1.53 9.47 11.94
N SER A 176 0.24 9.15 12.05
CA SER A 176 -0.54 9.37 13.29
C SER A 176 -1.11 8.08 13.87
N LYS A 177 -1.49 7.12 13.03
CA LYS A 177 -2.13 5.88 13.47
C LYS A 177 -1.90 4.75 12.47
N ILE A 178 -1.54 3.57 12.97
CA ILE A 178 -1.60 2.32 12.19
C ILE A 178 -3.05 1.83 12.21
N GLN A 179 -3.62 1.63 11.04
CA GLN A 179 -5.00 1.17 10.85
C GLN A 179 -5.06 -0.35 10.64
N LYS A 180 -4.06 -0.93 9.96
CA LYS A 180 -3.95 -2.37 9.71
C LYS A 180 -2.49 -2.78 9.50
N VAL A 181 -2.18 -4.00 9.91
CA VAL A 181 -0.92 -4.68 9.60
C VAL A 181 -1.27 -6.05 9.04
N LEU A 182 -0.79 -6.34 7.85
CA LEU A 182 -0.93 -7.64 7.20
C LEU A 182 0.46 -8.18 6.85
N GLY A 183 0.66 -9.49 6.91
CA GLY A 183 1.95 -10.05 6.53
C GLY A 183 1.90 -11.55 6.33
N GLU A 184 2.79 -12.04 5.47
CA GLU A 184 3.08 -13.46 5.28
C GLU A 184 4.58 -13.62 5.05
N GLY A 185 5.23 -14.38 5.92
CA GLY A 185 6.67 -14.60 5.85
C GLY A 185 7.46 -13.29 5.94
N ASN A 186 8.27 -13.06 4.92
CA ASN A 186 9.15 -11.91 4.78
C ASN A 186 8.49 -10.63 4.24
N PHE A 187 7.19 -10.64 3.89
CA PHE A 187 6.45 -9.46 3.46
C PHE A 187 5.48 -8.96 4.52
N VAL A 188 5.49 -7.66 4.78
CA VAL A 188 4.54 -6.99 5.67
C VAL A 188 4.05 -5.71 5.03
N LEU A 189 2.72 -5.56 4.98
CA LEU A 189 2.04 -4.32 4.64
C LEU A 189 1.57 -3.63 5.91
N THR A 190 1.86 -2.35 6.04
CA THR A 190 1.19 -1.47 7.00
C THR A 190 0.29 -0.49 6.27
N VAL A 191 -0.92 -0.30 6.79
CA VAL A 191 -1.82 0.76 6.36
C VAL A 191 -1.92 1.76 7.49
N SER A 192 -1.46 2.98 7.24
CA SER A 192 -1.40 4.03 8.25
C SER A 192 -2.15 5.29 7.81
N GLU A 193 -2.63 6.04 8.78
CA GLU A 193 -3.21 7.36 8.62
C GLU A 193 -2.21 8.42 9.04
N GLY A 194 -2.23 9.57 8.36
CA GLY A 194 -1.41 10.69 8.73
C GLY A 194 -1.66 11.93 7.89
N GLU A 195 -0.65 12.79 7.80
CA GLU A 195 -0.71 14.06 7.07
C GLU A 195 0.54 14.24 6.22
N TRP A 196 0.36 14.78 5.02
CA TRP A 196 1.42 15.26 4.16
C TRP A 196 0.95 16.41 3.29
N SER A 197 1.78 17.45 3.16
CA SER A 197 1.44 18.67 2.40
C SER A 197 0.13 19.32 2.85
N GLY A 198 -0.16 19.29 4.16
CA GLY A 198 -1.38 19.88 4.75
C GLY A 198 -2.66 19.11 4.44
N LYS A 199 -2.55 17.87 3.98
CA LYS A 199 -3.68 16.99 3.65
C LYS A 199 -3.60 15.69 4.40
N SER A 200 -4.76 15.15 4.80
CA SER A 200 -4.84 13.81 5.36
C SER A 200 -4.51 12.76 4.31
N GLN A 201 -3.67 11.79 4.68
CA GLN A 201 -3.15 10.75 3.80
C GLN A 201 -3.36 9.36 4.41
N ALA A 202 -3.63 8.40 3.54
CA ALA A 202 -3.47 6.98 3.81
C ALA A 202 -2.13 6.54 3.20
N PHE A 203 -1.26 5.99 4.04
CA PHE A 203 0.03 5.43 3.67
C PHE A 203 -0.09 3.92 3.64
N TYR A 204 0.17 3.33 2.49
CA TYR A 204 0.25 1.90 2.30
C TYR A 204 1.71 1.57 2.06
N ASP A 205 2.39 1.04 3.08
CA ASP A 205 3.82 0.72 3.05
C ASP A 205 4.00 -0.79 3.03
N LEU A 206 4.58 -1.32 1.97
CA LEU A 206 4.97 -2.71 1.85
C LEU A 206 6.47 -2.83 2.12
N PHE A 207 6.81 -3.65 3.09
CA PHE A 207 8.18 -3.95 3.46
C PHE A 207 8.53 -5.40 3.15
N ARG A 208 9.78 -5.64 2.75
CA ARG A 208 10.37 -6.97 2.76
C ARG A 208 11.50 -7.04 3.77
N MET A 209 11.47 -8.10 4.54
CA MET A 209 12.44 -8.39 5.59
C MET A 209 13.42 -9.48 5.15
N LYS A 210 14.66 -9.34 5.62
CA LYS A 210 15.70 -10.37 5.52
C LYS A 210 16.62 -10.24 6.72
N ASP A 211 16.95 -11.37 7.34
CA ASP A 211 17.87 -11.45 8.49
C ASP A 211 17.50 -10.48 9.64
N GLY A 212 16.19 -10.32 9.91
CA GLY A 212 15.67 -9.47 10.97
C GLY A 212 15.78 -7.96 10.69
N LYS A 213 15.94 -7.58 9.42
CA LYS A 213 16.00 -6.19 8.96
C LYS A 213 15.07 -5.96 7.77
N ILE A 214 14.59 -4.74 7.63
CA ILE A 214 13.90 -4.28 6.44
C ILE A 214 14.95 -3.99 5.37
N VAL A 215 14.82 -4.66 4.22
CA VAL A 215 15.77 -4.57 3.10
C VAL A 215 15.16 -4.00 1.82
N GLU A 216 13.84 -3.81 1.80
CA GLU A 216 13.15 -3.31 0.60
C GLU A 216 11.80 -2.69 0.97
N HIS A 217 11.41 -1.62 0.26
CA HIS A 217 10.21 -0.85 0.54
C HIS A 217 9.53 -0.38 -0.74
N TRP A 218 8.22 -0.60 -0.80
CA TRP A 218 7.30 -0.02 -1.78
C TRP A 218 6.21 0.73 -1.05
N ASP A 219 5.67 1.76 -1.68
CA ASP A 219 4.53 2.47 -1.11
C ASP A 219 3.51 2.94 -2.17
N VAL A 220 2.29 3.14 -1.71
CA VAL A 220 1.26 3.90 -2.39
C VAL A 220 0.62 4.83 -1.37
N ILE A 221 0.74 6.14 -1.63
CA ILE A 221 0.18 7.19 -0.76
C ILE A 221 -1.08 7.74 -1.42
N LYS A 222 -2.17 7.81 -0.69
CA LYS A 222 -3.46 8.28 -1.18
C LYS A 222 -4.09 9.33 -0.28
N GLU A 223 -4.51 10.46 -0.86
CA GLU A 223 -5.25 11.48 -0.13
C GLU A 223 -6.58 10.94 0.41
N ILE A 224 -6.81 11.14 1.71
CA ILE A 224 -8.08 10.84 2.36
C ILE A 224 -9.02 12.02 2.09
N ARG A 225 -10.01 11.80 1.24
CA ARG A 225 -11.01 12.81 0.93
C ARG A 225 -12.19 12.74 1.89
N THR A 226 -12.74 13.93 2.20
CA THR A 226 -13.93 14.11 3.04
C THR A 226 -15.13 14.60 2.25
N GLU A 227 -14.92 14.98 0.98
CA GLU A 227 -15.95 15.52 0.09
C GLU A 227 -15.99 14.77 -1.24
N GLY A 228 -17.16 14.78 -1.90
CA GLY A 228 -17.36 14.10 -3.18
C GLY A 228 -17.33 12.58 -3.06
N LEU A 229 -17.70 12.04 -1.92
CA LEU A 229 -17.66 10.61 -1.63
C LEU A 229 -18.86 9.89 -2.25
N ALA A 230 -18.61 8.73 -2.86
CA ALA A 230 -19.66 7.86 -3.39
C ALA A 230 -20.36 7.03 -2.29
N HIS A 231 -19.77 6.95 -1.09
CA HIS A 231 -20.30 6.27 0.10
C HIS A 231 -19.60 6.76 1.36
N ASN A 232 -20.09 6.35 2.55
CA ASN A 232 -19.59 6.76 3.87
C ASN A 232 -18.86 5.63 4.63
N ASN A 233 -18.31 4.63 3.95
CA ASN A 233 -17.61 3.52 4.61
C ASN A 233 -16.24 3.94 5.18
N GLY A 234 -15.71 5.09 4.71
CA GLY A 234 -14.34 5.52 5.01
C GLY A 234 -13.27 4.72 4.27
N MET A 235 -12.04 5.21 4.27
CA MET A 235 -10.90 4.52 3.64
C MET A 235 -10.30 3.40 4.50
N PHE A 236 -10.67 3.32 5.77
CA PHE A 236 -10.22 2.32 6.73
C PHE A 236 -11.39 1.42 7.13
N GLY A 237 -11.64 1.16 8.38
CA GLY A 237 -12.75 0.29 8.83
C GLY A 237 -12.37 -1.18 8.80
N PHE A 238 -11.07 -1.47 8.93
CA PHE A 238 -10.56 -2.84 9.08
C PHE A 238 -11.12 -3.48 10.37
N LYS A 239 -11.47 -4.74 10.28
CA LYS A 239 -11.91 -5.59 11.40
C LYS A 239 -10.75 -6.36 11.98
#